data_b27ce9dfb8ae107bfc3811125040adeb
#
_entry.id   b27ce9dfb8ae107bfc3811125040adeb
#
_cell.length_a   1.000
_cell.length_b   1.000
_cell.length_c   1.000
_cell.angle_alpha   90.00
_cell.angle_beta   90.00
_cell.angle_gamma   90.00
#
_symmetry.space_group_name_H-M   'P 1'
#
loop_
_entity.id
_entity.type
_entity.pdbx_description
1 polymer ?
#
loop_
_entity_poly.entity_id
_entity_poly.type
_entity_poly.pdbx_seq_one_letter_code
_entity_poly.pdbx_strand_id
1 'polypeptide(L)'
;MNIYLDGFKGNPSAFGLGETIHTYEDRHKGGDYGKSKQDLAAVGSARIKRGWWTDFDGRDHEIHTWLKKQRGITQTGRETYKIEEGHGLSIDVVKDLIEEEFFTDNVEEKEYRKLRKHQQEFVSEITSTWDEWKEYLLFAKCRAGKSTMVLSSIVESGVKVSLVVSYRNSPKQSWRDDSQEFKNFDNIIFIDIRDGEVDQFKSEIEYWMGTDKQIVLYSTIQAPNRYKNLPCNIDLIVFDLSLIHI
;
A
#
# COMPACT_ATOMS: atom_id res chain seq x y z
N MET A 1 7.82 0.55 -23.25
CA MET A 1 7.24 1.84 -22.81
C MET A 1 6.74 1.69 -21.40
N ASN A 2 6.74 2.76 -20.60
CA ASN A 2 6.28 2.68 -19.22
C ASN A 2 4.86 3.22 -19.12
N ILE A 3 3.98 2.51 -18.42
CA ILE A 3 2.61 2.95 -18.09
C ILE A 3 2.59 3.41 -16.63
N TYR A 4 1.88 4.47 -16.33
CA TYR A 4 1.70 4.96 -14.96
C TYR A 4 0.23 5.12 -14.61
N LEU A 5 -0.09 4.85 -13.36
CA LEU A 5 -1.38 5.13 -12.73
C LEU A 5 -1.17 6.06 -11.54
N ASP A 6 -1.81 7.21 -11.56
CA ASP A 6 -1.73 8.23 -10.51
C ASP A 6 -3.07 8.38 -9.81
N GLY A 7 -3.06 8.43 -8.48
CA GLY A 7 -4.14 9.01 -7.69
C GLY A 7 -3.97 10.53 -7.54
N PHE A 8 -4.99 11.21 -7.03
CA PHE A 8 -4.93 12.65 -6.77
C PHE A 8 -5.17 12.93 -5.28
N LYS A 9 -4.30 13.76 -4.69
CA LYS A 9 -4.42 14.17 -3.29
C LYS A 9 -5.75 14.89 -3.08
N GLY A 10 -6.49 14.48 -2.05
CA GLY A 10 -7.81 15.06 -1.75
C GLY A 10 -8.96 14.57 -2.64
N ASN A 11 -8.71 13.64 -3.59
CA ASN A 11 -9.77 13.03 -4.39
C ASN A 11 -9.52 11.52 -4.56
N PRO A 12 -9.96 10.67 -3.62
CA PRO A 12 -9.69 9.24 -3.62
C PRO A 12 -10.42 8.49 -4.76
N SER A 13 -11.41 9.10 -5.38
CA SER A 13 -12.16 8.50 -6.50
C SER A 13 -11.67 8.93 -7.88
N ALA A 14 -10.65 9.79 -7.98
CA ALA A 14 -10.10 10.23 -9.26
C ALA A 14 -8.69 9.70 -9.49
N PHE A 15 -8.40 9.29 -10.72
CA PHE A 15 -7.09 8.80 -11.10
C PHE A 15 -6.72 9.24 -12.53
N GLY A 16 -5.42 9.24 -12.80
CA GLY A 16 -4.86 9.45 -14.13
C GLY A 16 -4.10 8.23 -14.58
N LEU A 17 -4.16 7.92 -15.88
CA LEU A 17 -3.39 6.87 -16.52
C LEU A 17 -2.73 7.43 -17.77
N GLY A 18 -1.50 7.04 -18.05
CA GLY A 18 -0.80 7.46 -19.26
C GLY A 18 0.48 6.70 -19.50
N GLU A 19 1.14 6.99 -20.64
CA GLU A 19 2.41 6.40 -21.03
C GLU A 19 3.57 7.40 -20.96
N THR A 20 4.78 6.91 -20.73
CA THR A 20 6.01 7.71 -20.78
C THR A 20 7.23 6.83 -21.10
N ILE A 21 8.23 7.46 -21.74
CA ILE A 21 9.56 6.86 -21.94
C ILE A 21 10.52 7.21 -20.80
N HIS A 22 10.13 8.11 -19.91
CA HIS A 22 10.93 8.58 -18.77
C HIS A 22 10.66 7.75 -17.52
N THR A 23 11.46 7.93 -16.48
CA THR A 23 11.13 7.42 -15.14
C THR A 23 9.92 8.16 -14.58
N TYR A 24 9.26 7.58 -13.56
CA TYR A 24 8.12 8.23 -12.91
C TYR A 24 8.49 9.61 -12.35
N GLU A 25 9.65 9.69 -11.70
CA GLU A 25 10.17 10.91 -11.09
C GLU A 25 10.48 11.99 -12.15
N ASP A 26 11.09 11.61 -13.28
CA ASP A 26 11.41 12.54 -14.36
C ASP A 26 10.15 13.06 -15.06
N ARG A 27 9.14 12.20 -15.24
CA ARG A 27 7.84 12.59 -15.81
C ARG A 27 7.14 13.68 -14.99
N HIS A 28 7.34 13.69 -13.67
CA HIS A 28 6.62 14.56 -12.75
C HIS A 28 7.48 15.70 -12.14
N LYS A 29 8.76 15.80 -12.48
CA LYS A 29 9.67 16.88 -12.00
C LYS A 29 9.27 18.28 -12.41
N GLY A 30 8.54 18.43 -13.50
CA GLY A 30 8.18 19.72 -14.08
C GLY A 30 6.82 20.28 -13.66
N GLY A 31 6.16 19.69 -12.68
CA GLY A 31 4.76 20.05 -12.38
C GLY A 31 3.80 19.55 -13.45
N ASP A 32 2.59 20.06 -13.47
CA ASP A 32 1.49 19.57 -14.30
C ASP A 32 1.71 19.67 -15.82
N TYR A 33 2.51 18.79 -16.37
CA TYR A 33 2.74 18.73 -17.81
C TYR A 33 1.45 18.36 -18.55
N GLY A 34 1.02 19.26 -19.43
CA GLY A 34 0.02 18.98 -20.47
C GLY A 34 -1.44 18.95 -20.02
N LYS A 35 -1.77 19.35 -18.78
CA LYS A 35 -3.17 19.44 -18.38
C LYS A 35 -3.78 20.78 -18.70
N SER A 36 -5.02 20.74 -19.22
CA SER A 36 -5.83 21.93 -19.28
C SER A 36 -6.14 22.44 -17.87
N LYS A 37 -6.35 23.76 -17.71
CA LYS A 37 -6.75 24.35 -16.42
C LYS A 37 -8.05 23.72 -15.87
N GLN A 38 -8.88 23.12 -16.71
CA GLN A 38 -10.12 22.44 -16.33
C GLN A 38 -9.83 21.06 -15.69
N ASP A 39 -8.87 20.31 -16.22
CA ASP A 39 -8.48 19.02 -15.65
C ASP A 39 -7.86 19.19 -14.24
N LEU A 40 -7.06 20.24 -14.06
CA LEU A 40 -6.45 20.58 -12.77
C LEU A 40 -7.48 21.00 -11.71
N ALA A 41 -8.49 21.77 -12.11
CA ALA A 41 -9.57 22.19 -11.20
C ALA A 41 -10.46 21.01 -10.79
N ALA A 42 -10.63 20.00 -11.65
CA ALA A 42 -11.48 18.85 -11.39
C ALA A 42 -10.83 17.78 -10.51
N VAL A 43 -9.49 17.70 -10.49
CA VAL A 43 -8.75 16.55 -9.92
C VAL A 43 -7.76 16.91 -8.81
N GLY A 44 -7.60 18.19 -8.45
CA GLY A 44 -6.61 18.63 -7.45
C GLY A 44 -5.18 18.64 -8.00
N SER A 45 -4.25 19.25 -7.27
CA SER A 45 -2.93 19.63 -7.77
C SER A 45 -1.79 18.62 -7.48
N ALA A 46 -1.95 17.69 -6.57
CA ALA A 46 -0.90 16.75 -6.19
C ALA A 46 -1.22 15.34 -6.66
N ARG A 47 -0.28 14.72 -7.36
CA ARG A 47 -0.37 13.33 -7.82
C ARG A 47 0.28 12.38 -6.83
N ILE A 48 -0.28 11.18 -6.69
CA ILE A 48 0.24 10.11 -5.87
C ILE A 48 0.41 8.89 -6.77
N LYS A 49 1.64 8.38 -6.90
CA LYS A 49 1.93 7.17 -7.65
C LYS A 49 1.13 6.00 -7.08
N ARG A 50 0.34 5.33 -7.90
CA ARG A 50 -0.45 4.14 -7.54
C ARG A 50 0.01 2.89 -8.27
N GLY A 51 0.35 3.00 -9.57
CA GLY A 51 0.88 1.93 -10.38
C GLY A 51 2.01 2.40 -11.29
N TRP A 52 2.91 1.49 -11.63
CA TRP A 52 3.99 1.73 -12.58
C TRP A 52 4.38 0.39 -13.22
N TRP A 53 4.24 0.30 -14.52
CA TRP A 53 4.55 -0.90 -15.27
C TRP A 53 5.57 -0.55 -16.35
N THR A 54 6.63 -1.36 -16.46
CA THR A 54 7.69 -1.22 -17.46
C THR A 54 7.46 -2.20 -18.61
N ASP A 55 8.09 -1.87 -19.75
CA ASP A 55 8.17 -2.78 -20.89
C ASP A 55 6.82 -3.24 -21.47
N PHE A 56 5.80 -2.38 -21.35
CA PHE A 56 4.51 -2.62 -21.98
C PHE A 56 4.63 -2.55 -23.52
N ASP A 57 4.28 -3.63 -24.22
CA ASP A 57 4.37 -3.74 -25.67
C ASP A 57 3.23 -3.00 -26.40
N GLY A 58 2.09 -2.80 -25.72
CA GLY A 58 0.94 -2.05 -26.24
C GLY A 58 1.09 -0.54 -26.06
N ARG A 59 0.01 0.16 -26.33
CA ARG A 59 -0.12 1.59 -26.07
C ARG A 59 -1.15 1.84 -24.97
N ASP A 60 -0.99 2.93 -24.25
CA ASP A 60 -1.92 3.34 -23.19
C ASP A 60 -3.38 3.45 -23.69
N HIS A 61 -3.60 3.74 -24.99
CA HIS A 61 -4.93 3.83 -25.56
C HIS A 61 -5.73 2.52 -25.50
N GLU A 62 -5.09 1.36 -25.42
CA GLU A 62 -5.75 0.07 -25.26
C GLU A 62 -6.35 -0.02 -23.87
N ILE A 63 -5.57 0.35 -22.85
CA ILE A 63 -6.01 0.44 -21.46
C ILE A 63 -7.11 1.51 -21.32
N HIS A 64 -6.96 2.67 -21.96
CA HIS A 64 -7.99 3.71 -21.99
C HIS A 64 -9.29 3.22 -22.62
N THR A 65 -9.20 2.45 -23.71
CA THR A 65 -10.37 1.88 -24.38
C THR A 65 -11.07 0.84 -23.53
N TRP A 66 -10.32 0.04 -22.81
CA TRP A 66 -10.83 -0.94 -21.86
C TRP A 66 -11.48 -0.29 -20.65
N LEU A 67 -10.82 0.72 -20.02
CA LEU A 67 -11.35 1.47 -18.88
C LEU A 67 -12.70 2.10 -19.16
N LYS A 68 -12.91 2.63 -20.37
CA LYS A 68 -14.20 3.22 -20.78
C LYS A 68 -15.37 2.23 -20.83
N LYS A 69 -15.08 0.94 -20.89
CA LYS A 69 -16.09 -0.13 -20.89
C LYS A 69 -16.38 -0.63 -19.48
N GLN A 70 -15.55 -0.26 -18.50
CA GLN A 70 -15.72 -0.72 -17.12
C GLN A 70 -16.87 0.02 -16.44
N ARG A 71 -17.76 -0.75 -15.82
CA ARG A 71 -18.87 -0.20 -15.05
C ARG A 71 -18.35 0.54 -13.81
N GLY A 72 -18.82 1.75 -13.58
CA GLY A 72 -18.42 2.56 -12.43
C GLY A 72 -17.14 3.37 -12.67
N ILE A 73 -16.63 3.43 -13.90
CA ILE A 73 -15.50 4.28 -14.28
C ILE A 73 -15.94 5.24 -15.38
N THR A 74 -15.81 6.53 -15.12
CA THR A 74 -16.15 7.60 -16.09
C THR A 74 -14.91 8.40 -16.45
N GLN A 75 -14.66 8.56 -17.75
CA GLN A 75 -13.58 9.43 -18.22
C GLN A 75 -13.95 10.91 -18.04
N THR A 76 -13.09 11.66 -17.36
CA THR A 76 -13.29 13.10 -17.05
C THR A 76 -12.37 14.02 -17.84
N GLY A 77 -11.31 13.49 -18.44
CA GLY A 77 -10.35 14.21 -19.28
C GLY A 77 -9.62 13.24 -20.20
N ARG A 78 -8.59 13.72 -20.93
CA ARG A 78 -7.86 12.89 -21.89
C ARG A 78 -7.25 11.63 -21.25
N GLU A 79 -6.62 11.83 -20.07
CA GLU A 79 -5.91 10.79 -19.32
C GLU A 79 -6.45 10.67 -17.88
N THR A 80 -7.63 11.23 -17.60
CA THR A 80 -8.18 11.27 -16.24
C THR A 80 -9.55 10.60 -16.19
N TYR A 81 -9.79 9.94 -15.05
CA TYR A 81 -10.98 9.14 -14.77
C TYR A 81 -11.50 9.43 -13.39
N LYS A 82 -12.77 9.14 -13.20
CA LYS A 82 -13.44 9.16 -11.89
C LYS A 82 -14.13 7.81 -11.66
N ILE A 83 -14.00 7.32 -10.45
CA ILE A 83 -14.74 6.17 -9.94
C ILE A 83 -16.07 6.68 -9.41
N GLU A 84 -17.16 6.10 -9.87
CA GLU A 84 -18.52 6.44 -9.43
C GLU A 84 -18.83 5.76 -8.10
N GLU A 85 -19.56 6.45 -7.24
CA GLU A 85 -19.98 5.92 -5.96
C GLU A 85 -20.92 4.72 -6.12
N GLY A 86 -20.85 3.79 -5.17
CA GLY A 86 -21.77 2.63 -5.14
C GLY A 86 -21.33 1.41 -5.96
N HIS A 87 -20.20 1.46 -6.66
CA HIS A 87 -19.69 0.34 -7.46
C HIS A 87 -18.64 -0.53 -6.75
N GLY A 88 -18.24 -0.18 -5.52
CA GLY A 88 -17.23 -0.93 -4.75
C GLY A 88 -15.82 -0.87 -5.33
N LEU A 89 -15.57 0.05 -6.28
CA LEU A 89 -14.27 0.24 -6.90
C LEU A 89 -13.43 1.24 -6.09
N SER A 90 -12.14 0.97 -6.02
CA SER A 90 -11.11 1.93 -5.59
C SER A 90 -10.02 2.03 -6.66
N ILE A 91 -9.12 3.00 -6.54
CA ILE A 91 -7.98 3.11 -7.46
C ILE A 91 -7.11 1.84 -7.40
N ASP A 92 -6.96 1.22 -6.23
CA ASP A 92 -6.16 0.01 -6.08
C ASP A 92 -6.85 -1.20 -6.74
N VAL A 93 -8.18 -1.31 -6.63
CA VAL A 93 -8.96 -2.31 -7.40
C VAL A 93 -8.82 -2.08 -8.91
N VAL A 94 -8.88 -0.83 -9.36
CA VAL A 94 -8.66 -0.50 -10.78
C VAL A 94 -7.25 -0.86 -11.22
N LYS A 95 -6.24 -0.64 -10.37
CA LYS A 95 -4.87 -1.05 -10.62
C LYS A 95 -4.77 -2.56 -10.79
N ASP A 96 -5.34 -3.34 -9.86
CA ASP A 96 -5.31 -4.81 -9.90
C ASP A 96 -6.02 -5.35 -11.15
N LEU A 97 -7.15 -4.76 -11.54
CA LEU A 97 -7.86 -5.11 -12.77
C LEU A 97 -7.04 -4.81 -14.04
N ILE A 98 -6.29 -3.70 -14.06
CA ILE A 98 -5.39 -3.38 -15.17
C ILE A 98 -4.23 -4.38 -15.21
N GLU A 99 -3.67 -4.75 -14.06
CA GLU A 99 -2.61 -5.76 -13.96
C GLU A 99 -3.09 -7.11 -14.49
N GLU A 100 -4.26 -7.55 -14.08
CA GLU A 100 -4.85 -8.80 -14.53
C GLU A 100 -5.11 -8.85 -16.04
N GLU A 101 -5.65 -7.78 -16.61
CA GLU A 101 -6.02 -7.75 -18.04
C GLU A 101 -4.83 -7.58 -18.99
N PHE A 102 -3.86 -6.74 -18.62
CA PHE A 102 -2.81 -6.29 -19.55
C PHE A 102 -1.40 -6.75 -19.22
N PHE A 103 -1.16 -7.23 -17.99
CA PHE A 103 0.20 -7.52 -17.50
C PHE A 103 0.35 -8.95 -16.96
N THR A 104 -0.67 -9.79 -17.05
CA THR A 104 -0.63 -11.18 -16.54
C THR A 104 0.40 -12.06 -17.24
N ASP A 105 0.70 -11.80 -18.52
CA ASP A 105 1.69 -12.58 -19.27
C ASP A 105 3.15 -12.28 -18.88
N ASN A 106 3.39 -11.18 -18.15
CA ASN A 106 4.70 -10.74 -17.69
C ASN A 106 4.89 -10.85 -16.17
N VAL A 107 4.08 -11.63 -15.51
CA VAL A 107 4.37 -11.99 -14.11
C VAL A 107 5.58 -12.92 -14.14
N GLU A 108 6.78 -12.36 -14.17
CA GLU A 108 7.94 -13.07 -13.63
C GLU A 108 7.49 -13.60 -12.28
N GLU A 109 7.45 -14.91 -12.13
CA GLU A 109 7.07 -15.57 -10.88
C GLU A 109 7.97 -15.01 -9.80
N LYS A 110 7.45 -14.02 -9.04
CA LYS A 110 8.21 -13.29 -8.04
C LYS A 110 8.78 -14.32 -7.09
N GLU A 111 10.07 -14.49 -7.12
CA GLU A 111 10.76 -15.47 -6.26
C GLU A 111 10.64 -15.00 -4.81
N TYR A 112 9.59 -15.46 -4.15
CA TYR A 112 9.30 -15.10 -2.76
C TYR A 112 10.34 -15.73 -1.82
N ARG A 113 10.83 -14.92 -0.90
CA ARG A 113 11.72 -15.42 0.16
C ARG A 113 10.99 -16.38 1.07
N LYS A 114 11.75 -17.35 1.60
CA LYS A 114 11.27 -18.27 2.63
C LYS A 114 11.83 -17.84 3.99
N LEU A 115 11.03 -18.00 5.01
CA LEU A 115 11.47 -17.79 6.39
C LEU A 115 12.65 -18.73 6.71
N ARG A 116 13.67 -18.19 7.37
CA ARG A 116 14.76 -18.99 7.92
C ARG A 116 14.26 -19.80 9.11
N LYS A 117 14.95 -20.89 9.46
CA LYS A 117 14.53 -21.77 10.55
C LYS A 117 14.22 -21.05 11.85
N HIS A 118 15.10 -20.17 12.32
CA HIS A 118 14.87 -19.41 13.55
C HIS A 118 13.68 -18.41 13.47
N GLN A 119 13.34 -17.95 12.28
CA GLN A 119 12.17 -17.11 12.05
C GLN A 119 10.89 -17.95 12.12
N GLN A 120 10.90 -19.14 11.52
CA GLN A 120 9.79 -20.10 11.58
C GLN A 120 9.51 -20.54 13.03
N GLU A 121 10.58 -20.87 13.78
CA GLU A 121 10.48 -21.24 15.19
C GLU A 121 9.84 -20.13 16.02
N PHE A 122 10.27 -18.88 15.83
CA PHE A 122 9.68 -17.72 16.51
C PHE A 122 8.20 -17.54 16.16
N VAL A 123 7.85 -17.57 14.87
CA VAL A 123 6.47 -17.40 14.42
C VAL A 123 5.58 -18.50 14.98
N SER A 124 6.03 -19.76 14.94
CA SER A 124 5.30 -20.90 15.50
C SER A 124 5.08 -20.78 17.01
N GLU A 125 6.06 -20.27 17.76
CA GLU A 125 5.94 -20.05 19.19
C GLU A 125 4.89 -18.97 19.49
N ILE A 126 4.97 -17.81 18.82
CA ILE A 126 4.01 -16.72 18.99
C ILE A 126 2.60 -17.18 18.64
N THR A 127 2.40 -17.83 17.50
CA THR A 127 1.08 -18.27 17.06
C THR A 127 0.46 -19.34 17.98
N SER A 128 1.27 -20.26 18.48
CA SER A 128 0.79 -21.32 19.37
C SER A 128 0.37 -20.80 20.77
N THR A 129 0.90 -19.67 21.18
CA THR A 129 0.63 -19.07 22.51
C THR A 129 -0.19 -17.78 22.42
N TRP A 130 -0.72 -17.44 21.26
CA TRP A 130 -1.40 -16.16 20.98
C TRP A 130 -2.57 -15.88 21.92
N ASP A 131 -3.36 -16.90 22.25
CA ASP A 131 -4.50 -16.76 23.15
C ASP A 131 -4.12 -16.73 24.64
N GLU A 132 -2.93 -17.24 24.96
CA GLU A 132 -2.45 -17.37 26.33
C GLU A 132 -1.75 -16.09 26.82
N TRP A 133 -0.93 -15.46 25.96
CA TRP A 133 -0.09 -14.33 26.33
C TRP A 133 -0.60 -13.04 25.71
N LYS A 134 -0.55 -11.95 26.47
CA LYS A 134 -0.95 -10.61 26.02
C LYS A 134 0.22 -9.76 25.55
N GLU A 135 1.44 -10.13 25.92
CA GLU A 135 2.65 -9.37 25.64
C GLU A 135 3.78 -10.31 25.23
N TYR A 136 4.52 -9.93 24.18
CA TYR A 136 5.68 -10.64 23.70
C TYR A 136 6.86 -9.71 23.56
N LEU A 137 8.06 -10.18 23.96
CA LEU A 137 9.30 -9.45 23.77
C LEU A 137 10.20 -10.18 22.77
N LEU A 138 10.33 -9.60 21.56
CA LEU A 138 11.27 -10.11 20.56
C LEU A 138 12.66 -9.50 20.78
N PHE A 139 13.58 -10.28 21.29
CA PHE A 139 14.99 -9.93 21.42
C PHE A 139 15.81 -10.66 20.34
N ALA A 140 16.27 -9.93 19.33
CA ALA A 140 17.02 -10.51 18.23
C ALA A 140 18.12 -9.56 17.75
N LYS A 141 19.21 -10.13 17.24
CA LYS A 141 20.35 -9.38 16.65
C LYS A 141 19.88 -8.49 15.49
N CYS A 142 20.68 -7.46 15.19
CA CYS A 142 20.49 -6.69 13.95
C CYS A 142 20.50 -7.63 12.74
N ARG A 143 19.66 -7.33 11.75
CA ARG A 143 19.51 -8.14 10.52
C ARG A 143 19.01 -9.58 10.73
N ALA A 144 18.44 -9.90 11.87
CA ALA A 144 17.78 -11.20 12.08
C ALA A 144 16.43 -11.32 11.36
N GLY A 145 15.90 -10.22 10.79
CA GLY A 145 14.59 -10.17 10.14
C GLY A 145 13.44 -10.02 11.13
N LYS A 146 13.59 -9.11 12.11
CA LYS A 146 12.54 -8.85 13.12
C LYS A 146 11.20 -8.45 12.51
N SER A 147 11.22 -7.51 11.55
CA SER A 147 10.02 -7.08 10.82
C SER A 147 9.35 -8.25 10.11
N THR A 148 10.12 -9.08 9.42
CA THR A 148 9.62 -10.29 8.77
C THR A 148 8.97 -11.26 9.75
N MET A 149 9.60 -11.51 10.91
CA MET A 149 9.04 -12.39 11.95
C MET A 149 7.71 -11.84 12.49
N VAL A 150 7.65 -10.55 12.77
CA VAL A 150 6.42 -9.89 13.25
C VAL A 150 5.31 -9.93 12.19
N LEU A 151 5.62 -9.58 10.93
CA LEU A 151 4.64 -9.64 9.84
C LEU A 151 4.10 -11.07 9.64
N SER A 152 4.97 -12.08 9.70
CA SER A 152 4.55 -13.48 9.63
C SER A 152 3.64 -13.86 10.80
N SER A 153 3.95 -13.41 12.01
CA SER A 153 3.09 -13.67 13.17
C SER A 153 1.73 -12.99 13.04
N ILE A 154 1.66 -11.77 12.48
CA ILE A 154 0.41 -11.07 12.17
C ILE A 154 -0.44 -11.89 11.19
N VAL A 155 0.17 -12.38 10.11
CA VAL A 155 -0.53 -13.19 9.10
C VAL A 155 -1.08 -14.47 9.72
N GLU A 156 -0.24 -15.22 10.41
CA GLU A 156 -0.60 -16.54 10.93
C GLU A 156 -1.57 -16.47 12.12
N SER A 157 -1.53 -15.38 12.92
CA SER A 157 -2.48 -15.17 14.03
C SER A 157 -3.84 -14.66 13.59
N GLY A 158 -4.03 -14.29 12.32
CA GLY A 158 -5.29 -13.78 11.81
C GLY A 158 -5.68 -12.40 12.34
N VAL A 159 -4.74 -11.65 12.89
CA VAL A 159 -4.95 -10.28 13.40
C VAL A 159 -5.42 -9.36 12.29
N LYS A 160 -6.54 -8.67 12.49
CA LYS A 160 -7.13 -7.81 11.46
C LYS A 160 -6.41 -6.47 11.33
N VAL A 161 -6.16 -5.79 12.46
CA VAL A 161 -5.52 -4.47 12.48
C VAL A 161 -4.34 -4.47 13.44
N SER A 162 -3.16 -4.20 12.91
CA SER A 162 -1.94 -4.05 13.68
C SER A 162 -1.40 -2.63 13.56
N LEU A 163 -0.86 -2.09 14.64
CA LEU A 163 -0.17 -0.79 14.66
C LEU A 163 1.30 -1.00 14.99
N VAL A 164 2.17 -0.66 14.05
CA VAL A 164 3.61 -0.61 14.25
C VAL A 164 4.02 0.81 14.62
N VAL A 165 4.58 0.98 15.81
CA VAL A 165 5.07 2.26 16.31
C VAL A 165 6.59 2.20 16.40
N SER A 166 7.27 2.95 15.53
CA SER A 166 8.72 3.05 15.54
C SER A 166 9.20 4.29 16.28
N TYR A 167 10.40 4.21 16.87
CA TYR A 167 11.04 5.37 17.49
C TYR A 167 11.51 6.39 16.45
N ARG A 168 11.92 5.97 15.24
CA ARG A 168 12.44 6.82 14.17
C ARG A 168 11.70 6.62 12.85
N ASN A 169 11.83 7.60 11.97
CA ASN A 169 11.25 7.55 10.62
C ASN A 169 11.94 6.56 9.67
N SER A 170 13.22 6.23 9.92
CA SER A 170 14.03 5.42 9.00
C SER A 170 13.61 3.95 8.81
N PRO A 171 12.99 3.24 9.77
CA PRO A 171 12.58 1.85 9.57
C PRO A 171 11.40 1.62 8.63
N LYS A 172 10.66 2.69 8.27
CA LYS A 172 9.47 2.58 7.40
C LYS A 172 9.71 1.78 6.12
N GLN A 173 10.79 2.11 5.40
CA GLN A 173 11.09 1.47 4.14
C GLN A 173 11.36 -0.01 4.33
N SER A 174 12.12 -0.38 5.37
CA SER A 174 12.38 -1.78 5.71
C SER A 174 11.10 -2.57 6.00
N TRP A 175 10.16 -2.02 6.76
CA TRP A 175 8.88 -2.68 7.03
C TRP A 175 8.04 -2.87 5.78
N ARG A 176 8.01 -1.85 4.92
CA ARG A 176 7.28 -1.90 3.66
C ARG A 176 7.92 -2.88 2.69
N ASP A 177 9.25 -2.84 2.53
CA ASP A 177 9.96 -3.74 1.65
C ASP A 177 9.81 -5.20 2.12
N ASP A 178 9.98 -5.46 3.41
CA ASP A 178 9.77 -6.79 3.98
C ASP A 178 8.33 -7.29 3.73
N SER A 179 7.31 -6.43 3.79
CA SER A 179 5.92 -6.81 3.50
C SER A 179 5.67 -7.21 2.03
N GLN A 180 6.58 -6.89 1.14
CA GLN A 180 6.49 -7.22 -0.29
C GLN A 180 7.38 -8.40 -0.71
N GLU A 181 8.26 -8.89 0.17
CA GLU A 181 9.23 -9.93 -0.17
C GLU A 181 8.72 -11.36 0.01
N PHE A 182 7.62 -11.56 0.71
CA PHE A 182 7.10 -12.89 1.04
C PHE A 182 5.69 -13.10 0.51
N LYS A 183 5.41 -14.24 -0.11
CA LYS A 183 4.08 -14.58 -0.63
C LYS A 183 2.97 -14.53 0.42
N ASN A 184 3.28 -14.89 1.64
CA ASN A 184 2.31 -14.89 2.74
C ASN A 184 1.83 -13.47 3.11
N PHE A 185 2.52 -12.42 2.63
CA PHE A 185 2.17 -11.03 2.93
C PHE A 185 1.31 -10.35 1.84
N ASP A 186 0.96 -11.08 0.78
CA ASP A 186 0.06 -10.56 -0.27
C ASP A 186 -1.31 -10.16 0.29
N ASN A 187 -1.64 -10.67 1.48
CA ASN A 187 -2.86 -10.32 2.21
C ASN A 187 -2.71 -9.13 3.16
N ILE A 188 -1.51 -8.53 3.27
CA ILE A 188 -1.25 -7.38 4.12
C ILE A 188 -1.39 -6.08 3.32
N ILE A 189 -2.16 -5.15 3.87
CA ILE A 189 -2.20 -3.76 3.43
C ILE A 189 -1.39 -2.91 4.41
N PHE A 190 -0.34 -2.26 3.90
CA PHE A 190 0.54 -1.42 4.70
C PHE A 190 0.20 0.06 4.52
N ILE A 191 -0.33 0.71 5.57
CA ILE A 191 -0.76 2.10 5.57
C ILE A 191 0.15 2.94 6.48
N ASP A 192 0.81 3.93 5.90
CA ASP A 192 1.59 4.89 6.65
C ASP A 192 0.73 6.07 7.11
N ILE A 193 0.43 6.11 8.39
CA ILE A 193 -0.45 7.14 8.98
C ILE A 193 0.31 8.36 9.53
N ARG A 194 1.62 8.48 9.31
CA ARG A 194 2.42 9.63 9.77
C ARG A 194 2.20 10.87 8.93
N ASP A 195 2.15 10.66 7.60
CA ASP A 195 2.07 11.69 6.59
C ASP A 195 0.68 11.69 5.94
N GLY A 196 0.25 12.82 5.44
CA GLY A 196 -1.04 12.97 4.77
C GLY A 196 -2.12 13.54 5.67
N GLU A 197 -3.29 13.73 5.09
CA GLU A 197 -4.47 14.22 5.82
C GLU A 197 -5.13 13.07 6.58
N VAL A 198 -5.60 13.37 7.80
CA VAL A 198 -6.22 12.38 8.68
C VAL A 198 -7.41 11.68 8.01
N ASP A 199 -8.20 12.43 7.26
CA ASP A 199 -9.41 11.89 6.60
C ASP A 199 -9.07 10.94 5.44
N GLN A 200 -7.91 11.11 4.79
CA GLN A 200 -7.49 10.24 3.70
C GLN A 200 -7.19 8.83 4.20
N PHE A 201 -6.35 8.69 5.23
CA PHE A 201 -6.02 7.35 5.72
C PHE A 201 -7.18 6.70 6.51
N LYS A 202 -8.10 7.51 7.09
CA LYS A 202 -9.33 6.98 7.68
C LYS A 202 -10.21 6.29 6.65
N SER A 203 -10.47 6.94 5.53
CA SER A 203 -11.24 6.36 4.43
C SER A 203 -10.59 5.10 3.87
N GLU A 204 -9.26 5.07 3.78
CA GLU A 204 -8.51 3.89 3.35
C GLU A 204 -8.66 2.73 4.36
N ILE A 205 -8.52 3.02 5.67
CA ILE A 205 -8.72 2.01 6.71
C ILE A 205 -10.15 1.45 6.67
N GLU A 206 -11.18 2.33 6.60
CA GLU A 206 -12.58 1.94 6.55
C GLU A 206 -12.86 1.02 5.35
N TYR A 207 -12.29 1.32 4.20
CA TYR A 207 -12.38 0.48 3.02
C TYR A 207 -11.81 -0.93 3.27
N TRP A 208 -10.57 -1.01 3.75
CA TRP A 208 -9.90 -2.29 3.96
C TRP A 208 -10.48 -3.10 5.13
N MET A 209 -11.12 -2.43 6.11
CA MET A 209 -11.88 -3.10 7.17
C MET A 209 -13.02 -3.95 6.63
N GLY A 210 -13.62 -3.57 5.51
CA GLY A 210 -14.68 -4.31 4.84
C GLY A 210 -14.22 -5.51 4.00
N THR A 211 -12.92 -5.75 3.89
CA THR A 211 -12.32 -6.84 3.12
C THR A 211 -11.75 -7.94 4.02
N ASP A 212 -11.21 -9.00 3.47
CA ASP A 212 -10.48 -10.05 4.18
C ASP A 212 -9.00 -9.70 4.43
N LYS A 213 -8.51 -8.58 3.88
CA LYS A 213 -7.12 -8.12 4.04
C LYS A 213 -6.80 -7.77 5.48
N GLN A 214 -5.57 -8.03 5.90
CA GLN A 214 -5.02 -7.61 7.18
C GLN A 214 -4.36 -6.24 7.02
N ILE A 215 -4.54 -5.35 7.99
CA ILE A 215 -4.08 -3.97 7.93
C ILE A 215 -2.91 -3.78 8.87
N VAL A 216 -1.78 -3.31 8.35
CA VAL A 216 -0.63 -2.89 9.14
C VAL A 216 -0.49 -1.38 9.05
N LEU A 217 -0.86 -0.70 10.10
CA LEU A 217 -0.69 0.74 10.25
C LEU A 217 0.74 1.04 10.73
N TYR A 218 1.40 1.99 10.11
CA TYR A 218 2.73 2.42 10.54
C TYR A 218 2.73 3.85 11.04
N SER A 219 3.30 4.07 12.22
CA SER A 219 3.46 5.39 12.83
C SER A 219 4.78 5.51 13.57
N THR A 220 5.04 6.68 14.14
CA THR A 220 6.17 6.92 15.02
C THR A 220 5.71 7.44 16.37
N ILE A 221 6.55 7.27 17.39
CA ILE A 221 6.28 7.76 18.75
C ILE A 221 6.11 9.29 18.79
N GLN A 222 6.68 10.02 17.82
CA GLN A 222 6.54 11.47 17.70
C GLN A 222 5.17 11.92 17.15
N ALA A 223 4.38 11.01 16.61
CA ALA A 223 3.08 11.31 16.02
C ALA A 223 1.89 10.67 16.76
N PRO A 224 1.75 10.81 18.10
CA PRO A 224 0.74 10.09 18.87
C PRO A 224 -0.70 10.49 18.54
N ASN A 225 -0.90 11.70 18.03
CA ASN A 225 -2.23 12.18 17.66
C ASN A 225 -2.79 11.49 16.41
N ARG A 226 -1.93 10.84 15.62
CA ARG A 226 -2.34 10.15 14.40
C ARG A 226 -3.09 8.86 14.65
N TYR A 227 -2.78 8.15 15.74
CA TYR A 227 -3.41 6.88 16.08
C TYR A 227 -4.44 6.96 17.21
N LYS A 228 -4.64 8.13 17.85
CA LYS A 228 -5.69 8.30 18.87
C LYS A 228 -7.12 8.27 18.35
N ASN A 229 -7.32 8.63 17.09
CA ASN A 229 -8.64 8.79 16.48
C ASN A 229 -8.78 7.92 15.21
N LEU A 230 -8.26 6.70 15.24
CA LEU A 230 -8.44 5.75 14.16
C LEU A 230 -9.90 5.27 14.09
N PRO A 231 -10.44 4.99 12.91
CA PRO A 231 -11.82 4.54 12.72
C PRO A 231 -12.00 3.04 13.02
N CYS A 232 -11.00 2.39 13.61
CA CYS A 232 -10.99 0.95 13.89
C CYS A 232 -10.38 0.65 15.26
N ASN A 233 -10.68 -0.53 15.79
CA ASN A 233 -9.94 -1.08 16.93
C ASN A 233 -8.59 -1.61 16.44
N ILE A 234 -7.58 -1.52 17.31
CA ILE A 234 -6.25 -2.09 17.08
C ILE A 234 -6.19 -3.40 17.85
N ASP A 235 -5.94 -4.50 17.14
CA ASP A 235 -5.85 -5.83 17.76
C ASP A 235 -4.44 -6.13 18.27
N LEU A 236 -3.42 -5.54 17.64
CA LEU A 236 -2.01 -5.70 17.99
C LEU A 236 -1.25 -4.38 17.92
N ILE A 237 -0.44 -4.09 18.93
CA ILE A 237 0.51 -2.97 18.89
C ILE A 237 1.93 -3.53 18.94
N VAL A 238 2.76 -3.11 18.01
CA VAL A 238 4.18 -3.47 17.90
C VAL A 238 5.04 -2.23 18.13
N PHE A 239 5.89 -2.26 19.14
CA PHE A 239 6.89 -1.22 19.37
C PHE A 239 8.23 -1.62 18.75
N ASP A 240 8.62 -0.99 17.66
CA ASP A 240 9.93 -1.19 17.05
C ASP A 240 10.98 -0.26 17.64
N LEU A 241 11.74 -0.78 18.60
CA LEU A 241 12.82 -0.10 19.30
C LEU A 241 14.21 -0.42 18.72
N SER A 242 14.28 -1.01 17.54
CA SER A 242 15.50 -1.59 16.94
C SER A 242 16.65 -0.60 16.74
N LEU A 243 16.41 0.69 16.83
CA LEU A 243 17.39 1.76 16.61
C LEU A 243 17.73 2.57 17.88
N ILE A 244 17.33 2.10 19.06
CA ILE A 244 17.81 2.69 20.30
C ILE A 244 19.20 2.11 20.57
N HIS A 245 20.22 2.79 20.05
CA HIS A 245 21.58 2.60 20.54
C HIS A 245 21.72 3.41 21.84
N ILE A 246 21.77 2.72 22.92
CA ILE A 246 22.21 3.28 24.21
C ILE A 246 23.73 3.43 24.15
#